data_886bd8272210e8f207b7903c22afbed3
#
_entry.id   886bd8272210e8f207b7903c22afbed3
#
_cell.length_a   1.000
_cell.length_b   1.000
_cell.length_c   1.000
_cell.angle_alpha   90.00
_cell.angle_beta   90.00
_cell.angle_gamma   90.00
#
_symmetry.space_group_name_H-M   'P 1'
#
loop_
_entity.id
_entity.type
_entity.pdbx_description
1 polymer ?
#
loop_
_entity_poly.entity_id
_entity_poly.type
_entity_poly.pdbx_seq_one_letter_code
_entity_poly.pdbx_strand_id
1 'polypeptide(L)'
;MRRLWTAVLLAGLPAALTSCAPRVPLTEVRSFTYVLQNYPGGRLDTVARAPHQLAIVDLSRDGTTAGYFSAKEVAKVRDTGKTVLAYFEIGSIERFRTEARTLPADLRLNRWLDWPEEHFVRYWDSRWWDLVLRPRVGQALRAGFDGVYLDTPLAYEEIHLDRVPGETRASLARRMNELIVRISRYAKKVRPGFLIVPQNSPELRLQPGYVEAIDGIGMEELFFRATGRPCDTGWCAENLAHALALRRLGKAVLATDYATRPADVAAACARYRRHGIAGNVTVVELDRVSPLCTAAKEGA
;
A
#
# COMPACT_ATOMS: atom_id res chain seq x y z
N MET A 1 29.00 -51.24 -52.29
CA MET A 1 28.36 -50.99 -51.00
C MET A 1 28.38 -49.46 -50.72
N ARG A 2 27.28 -48.78 -50.98
CA ARG A 2 27.15 -47.32 -50.73
C ARG A 2 26.41 -47.12 -49.39
N ARG A 3 27.07 -46.49 -48.41
CA ARG A 3 26.46 -46.11 -47.12
C ARG A 3 25.73 -44.78 -47.25
N LEU A 4 24.42 -44.77 -47.09
CA LEU A 4 23.60 -43.57 -46.97
C LEU A 4 23.73 -43.04 -45.55
N TRP A 5 24.13 -41.77 -45.41
CA TRP A 5 24.10 -40.99 -44.16
C TRP A 5 22.78 -40.25 -44.09
N THR A 6 21.95 -40.55 -43.13
CA THR A 6 20.71 -39.83 -42.84
C THR A 6 21.04 -38.68 -41.90
N ALA A 7 20.93 -37.43 -42.38
CA ALA A 7 21.07 -36.23 -41.52
C ALA A 7 19.77 -35.97 -40.79
N VAL A 8 19.80 -36.02 -39.47
CA VAL A 8 18.69 -35.63 -38.60
C VAL A 8 18.77 -34.11 -38.37
N LEU A 9 17.83 -33.37 -38.95
CA LEU A 9 17.63 -31.95 -38.69
C LEU A 9 16.88 -31.78 -37.35
N LEU A 10 17.59 -31.35 -36.31
CA LEU A 10 17.00 -30.86 -35.07
C LEU A 10 16.42 -29.46 -35.32
N ALA A 11 15.11 -29.36 -35.43
CA ALA A 11 14.40 -28.09 -35.44
C ALA A 11 14.37 -27.54 -33.99
N GLY A 12 15.22 -26.57 -33.70
CA GLY A 12 15.20 -25.80 -32.44
C GLY A 12 13.95 -24.92 -32.40
N LEU A 13 13.04 -25.18 -31.48
CA LEU A 13 11.95 -24.24 -31.17
C LEU A 13 12.55 -22.96 -30.58
N PRO A 14 12.18 -21.77 -31.09
CA PRO A 14 12.58 -20.53 -30.45
C PRO A 14 11.87 -20.44 -29.09
N ALA A 15 12.64 -20.40 -28.00
CA ALA A 15 12.15 -20.02 -26.69
C ALA A 15 11.66 -18.57 -26.79
N ALA A 16 10.36 -18.35 -26.70
CA ALA A 16 9.78 -17.01 -26.59
C ALA A 16 10.25 -16.43 -25.25
N LEU A 17 11.27 -15.57 -25.33
CA LEU A 17 11.65 -14.69 -24.22
C LEU A 17 10.48 -13.74 -24.01
N THR A 18 9.62 -14.05 -23.03
CA THR A 18 8.64 -13.12 -22.49
C THR A 18 9.44 -11.96 -21.87
N SER A 19 9.64 -10.89 -22.65
CA SER A 19 10.21 -9.64 -22.19
C SER A 19 9.25 -9.05 -21.17
N CYS A 20 9.51 -9.29 -19.89
CA CYS A 20 8.84 -8.56 -18.81
C CYS A 20 9.32 -7.11 -18.95
N ALA A 21 8.40 -6.17 -19.23
CA ALA A 21 8.75 -4.75 -19.29
C ALA A 21 9.46 -4.35 -17.99
N PRO A 22 10.58 -3.62 -18.04
CA PRO A 22 11.31 -3.23 -16.85
C PRO A 22 10.40 -2.37 -15.98
N ARG A 23 10.27 -2.74 -14.69
CA ARG A 23 9.47 -1.98 -13.75
C ARG A 23 10.15 -0.69 -13.40
N VAL A 24 9.35 0.36 -13.27
CA VAL A 24 9.82 1.66 -12.82
C VAL A 24 10.21 1.56 -11.33
N PRO A 25 11.38 2.04 -10.91
CA PRO A 25 11.74 2.15 -9.51
C PRO A 25 10.66 2.90 -8.71
N LEU A 26 10.42 2.51 -7.46
CA LEU A 26 9.34 3.09 -6.64
C LEU A 26 9.42 4.62 -6.57
N THR A 27 10.62 5.20 -6.47
CA THR A 27 10.87 6.65 -6.43
C THR A 27 10.59 7.38 -7.76
N GLU A 28 10.48 6.62 -8.85
CA GLU A 28 10.19 7.14 -10.19
C GLU A 28 8.72 6.93 -10.60
N VAL A 29 7.95 6.21 -9.79
CA VAL A 29 6.51 6.07 -10.00
C VAL A 29 5.85 7.46 -9.97
N ARG A 30 4.95 7.70 -10.94
CA ARG A 30 4.19 8.97 -11.06
C ARG A 30 2.69 8.75 -11.01
N SER A 31 2.24 7.52 -11.19
CA SER A 31 0.81 7.17 -11.16
C SER A 31 0.60 5.81 -10.51
N PHE A 32 -0.43 5.73 -9.68
CA PHE A 32 -0.85 4.49 -9.07
C PHE A 32 -2.38 4.43 -8.99
N THR A 33 -2.92 3.24 -8.88
CA THR A 33 -4.32 3.00 -8.54
C THR A 33 -4.42 2.36 -7.16
N TYR A 34 -5.42 2.77 -6.40
CA TYR A 34 -5.66 2.29 -5.03
C TYR A 34 -7.09 1.75 -4.96
N VAL A 35 -7.23 0.44 -4.92
CA VAL A 35 -8.52 -0.27 -4.97
C VAL A 35 -8.52 -1.34 -3.90
N LEU A 36 -9.47 -1.29 -2.96
CA LEU A 36 -9.52 -2.20 -1.81
C LEU A 36 -10.71 -3.15 -1.83
N GLN A 37 -11.73 -2.87 -2.65
CA GLN A 37 -12.96 -3.64 -2.66
C GLN A 37 -13.65 -3.63 -4.03
N ASN A 38 -14.78 -4.34 -4.13
CA ASN A 38 -15.61 -4.39 -5.34
C ASN A 38 -14.85 -4.84 -6.60
N TYR A 39 -13.97 -5.81 -6.46
CA TYR A 39 -13.26 -6.40 -7.59
C TYR A 39 -14.25 -7.16 -8.50
N PRO A 40 -14.46 -6.76 -9.78
CA PRO A 40 -15.42 -7.42 -10.66
C PRO A 40 -15.13 -8.92 -10.81
N GLY A 41 -16.12 -9.75 -10.44
CA GLY A 41 -15.96 -11.21 -10.42
C GLY A 41 -14.90 -11.70 -9.43
N GLY A 42 -14.56 -10.92 -8.41
CA GLY A 42 -13.52 -11.21 -7.43
C GLY A 42 -12.10 -11.22 -8.00
N ARG A 43 -11.84 -10.58 -9.15
CA ARG A 43 -10.58 -10.65 -9.89
C ARG A 43 -9.91 -9.29 -10.06
N LEU A 44 -8.58 -9.30 -10.22
CA LEU A 44 -7.76 -8.11 -10.45
C LEU A 44 -7.69 -7.65 -11.92
N ASP A 45 -8.63 -8.09 -12.78
CA ASP A 45 -8.57 -7.84 -14.22
C ASP A 45 -8.66 -6.35 -14.59
N THR A 46 -9.48 -5.57 -13.86
CA THR A 46 -9.59 -4.11 -14.05
C THR A 46 -8.31 -3.40 -13.62
N VAL A 47 -7.71 -3.83 -12.52
CA VAL A 47 -6.43 -3.34 -12.02
C VAL A 47 -5.30 -3.66 -13.01
N ALA A 48 -5.28 -4.87 -13.57
CA ALA A 48 -4.28 -5.26 -14.55
C ALA A 48 -4.35 -4.39 -15.82
N ARG A 49 -5.56 -4.09 -16.32
CA ARG A 49 -5.77 -3.23 -17.49
C ARG A 49 -5.58 -1.73 -17.25
N ALA A 50 -5.55 -1.29 -15.99
CA ALA A 50 -5.35 0.11 -15.65
C ALA A 50 -4.01 0.62 -16.18
N PRO A 51 -3.91 1.87 -16.71
CA PRO A 51 -2.67 2.37 -17.30
C PRO A 51 -1.64 2.87 -16.28
N HIS A 52 -1.84 2.58 -15.01
CA HIS A 52 -0.98 3.03 -13.90
C HIS A 52 0.30 2.21 -13.79
N GLN A 53 1.34 2.79 -13.21
CA GLN A 53 2.65 2.17 -12.99
C GLN A 53 2.70 1.29 -11.73
N LEU A 54 1.83 1.59 -10.75
CA LEU A 54 1.73 0.86 -9.49
C LEU A 54 0.26 0.60 -9.15
N ALA A 55 0.00 -0.50 -8.47
CA ALA A 55 -1.31 -0.83 -7.92
C ALA A 55 -1.20 -1.16 -6.43
N ILE A 56 -2.06 -0.57 -5.63
CA ILE A 56 -2.32 -0.94 -4.24
C ILE A 56 -3.65 -1.67 -4.24
N VAL A 57 -3.66 -2.91 -3.77
CA VAL A 57 -4.86 -3.74 -3.66
C VAL A 57 -4.89 -4.41 -2.30
N ASP A 58 -6.07 -4.68 -1.76
CA ASP A 58 -6.18 -5.45 -0.52
C ASP A 58 -5.49 -6.81 -0.67
N LEU A 59 -4.94 -7.34 0.41
CA LEU A 59 -4.36 -8.68 0.44
C LEU A 59 -5.40 -9.77 0.11
N SER A 60 -6.68 -9.47 0.41
CA SER A 60 -7.83 -10.35 0.22
C SER A 60 -8.98 -9.62 -0.49
N ARG A 61 -9.65 -10.29 -1.42
CA ARG A 61 -10.80 -9.74 -2.17
C ARG A 61 -12.04 -9.46 -1.31
N ASP A 62 -12.14 -10.06 -0.14
CA ASP A 62 -13.31 -10.04 0.75
C ASP A 62 -12.94 -9.94 2.24
N GLY A 63 -11.67 -9.67 2.54
CA GLY A 63 -11.15 -9.58 3.91
C GLY A 63 -10.93 -10.93 4.60
N THR A 64 -11.27 -12.05 3.97
CA THR A 64 -11.07 -13.39 4.56
C THR A 64 -9.77 -14.01 4.10
N THR A 65 -9.26 -14.97 4.88
CA THR A 65 -8.09 -15.77 4.46
C THR A 65 -8.37 -16.65 3.25
N ALA A 66 -9.63 -17.07 3.05
CA ALA A 66 -10.07 -17.79 1.86
C ALA A 66 -10.09 -16.91 0.61
N GLY A 67 -10.28 -15.61 0.79
CA GLY A 67 -10.30 -14.60 -0.27
C GLY A 67 -8.92 -14.07 -0.66
N TYR A 68 -7.82 -14.54 -0.10
CA TYR A 68 -6.48 -14.10 -0.48
C TYR A 68 -6.23 -14.25 -1.98
N PHE A 69 -5.66 -13.22 -2.60
CA PHE A 69 -5.23 -13.32 -3.99
C PHE A 69 -4.10 -14.33 -4.14
N SER A 70 -4.22 -15.19 -5.13
CA SER A 70 -3.22 -16.20 -5.46
C SER A 70 -2.01 -15.60 -6.18
N ALA A 71 -0.90 -16.33 -6.18
CA ALA A 71 0.31 -15.92 -6.92
C ALA A 71 0.04 -15.72 -8.42
N LYS A 72 -0.86 -16.52 -9.02
CA LYS A 72 -1.25 -16.38 -10.43
C LYS A 72 -2.01 -15.07 -10.69
N GLU A 73 -2.89 -14.66 -9.79
CA GLU A 73 -3.66 -13.41 -9.92
C GLU A 73 -2.77 -12.18 -9.75
N VAL A 74 -1.87 -12.21 -8.77
CA VAL A 74 -0.88 -11.13 -8.55
C VAL A 74 0.09 -11.05 -9.73
N ALA A 75 0.60 -12.19 -10.23
CA ALA A 75 1.47 -12.26 -11.39
C ALA A 75 0.82 -11.61 -12.62
N LYS A 76 -0.47 -11.85 -12.85
CA LYS A 76 -1.21 -11.24 -13.98
C LYS A 76 -1.17 -9.70 -13.96
N VAL A 77 -1.22 -9.09 -12.78
CA VAL A 77 -1.06 -7.63 -12.65
C VAL A 77 0.40 -7.22 -12.85
N ARG A 78 1.33 -7.96 -12.25
CA ARG A 78 2.77 -7.69 -12.36
C ARG A 78 3.31 -7.81 -13.78
N ASP A 79 2.79 -8.76 -14.55
CA ASP A 79 3.19 -9.01 -15.95
C ASP A 79 2.82 -7.87 -16.90
N THR A 80 1.94 -6.95 -16.46
CA THR A 80 1.67 -5.69 -17.17
C THR A 80 2.74 -4.61 -16.93
N GLY A 81 3.80 -4.90 -16.18
CA GLY A 81 4.87 -3.96 -15.82
C GLY A 81 4.60 -3.17 -14.53
N LYS A 82 3.49 -3.44 -13.82
CA LYS A 82 3.15 -2.74 -12.58
C LYS A 82 3.91 -3.27 -11.37
N THR A 83 4.27 -2.39 -10.45
CA THR A 83 4.55 -2.73 -9.06
C THR A 83 3.23 -2.97 -8.34
N VAL A 84 3.12 -4.04 -7.55
CA VAL A 84 1.87 -4.40 -6.84
C VAL A 84 2.13 -4.50 -5.34
N LEU A 85 1.45 -3.66 -4.56
CA LEU A 85 1.53 -3.64 -3.10
C LEU A 85 0.27 -4.25 -2.49
N ALA A 86 0.45 -5.10 -1.47
CA ALA A 86 -0.65 -5.64 -0.69
C ALA A 86 -1.01 -4.69 0.46
N TYR A 87 -2.25 -4.23 0.49
CA TYR A 87 -2.80 -3.44 1.59
C TYR A 87 -3.26 -4.34 2.74
N PHE A 88 -2.98 -3.94 3.96
CA PHE A 88 -3.61 -4.38 5.20
C PHE A 88 -3.28 -3.43 6.35
N GLU A 89 -4.18 -3.35 7.33
CA GLU A 89 -4.03 -2.57 8.56
C GLU A 89 -3.02 -3.22 9.52
N ILE A 90 -2.25 -2.38 10.24
CA ILE A 90 -1.25 -2.83 11.23
C ILE A 90 -1.50 -2.34 12.67
N GLY A 91 -2.29 -1.27 12.83
CA GLY A 91 -2.63 -0.68 14.14
C GLY A 91 -4.06 -0.97 14.58
N SER A 92 -4.84 -1.63 13.74
CA SER A 92 -6.26 -1.90 13.94
C SER A 92 -6.68 -3.24 13.35
N ILE A 93 -7.94 -3.59 13.52
CA ILE A 93 -8.58 -4.77 12.92
C ILE A 93 -10.02 -4.46 12.53
N GLU A 94 -10.34 -4.68 11.27
CA GLU A 94 -11.69 -4.60 10.74
C GLU A 94 -12.50 -5.85 11.10
N ARG A 95 -13.78 -5.67 11.45
CA ARG A 95 -14.63 -6.75 11.97
C ARG A 95 -14.83 -7.90 10.98
N PHE A 96 -14.79 -7.63 9.68
CA PHE A 96 -14.99 -8.64 8.63
C PHE A 96 -13.74 -9.50 8.36
N ARG A 97 -12.56 -9.11 8.83
CA ARG A 97 -11.34 -9.92 8.70
C ARG A 97 -11.47 -11.25 9.46
N THR A 98 -10.98 -12.31 8.86
CA THR A 98 -11.03 -13.64 9.50
C THR A 98 -10.43 -13.63 10.89
N GLU A 99 -9.29 -12.98 11.06
CA GLU A 99 -8.55 -12.92 12.34
C GLU A 99 -9.33 -12.19 13.43
N ALA A 100 -10.23 -11.25 13.06
CA ALA A 100 -11.05 -10.54 14.04
C ALA A 100 -11.91 -11.48 14.89
N ARG A 101 -12.28 -12.65 14.38
CA ARG A 101 -13.11 -13.63 15.09
C ARG A 101 -12.36 -14.36 16.18
N THR A 102 -11.06 -14.55 16.02
CA THR A 102 -10.19 -15.34 16.91
C THR A 102 -9.22 -14.49 17.73
N LEU A 103 -9.19 -13.17 17.46
CA LEU A 103 -8.32 -12.25 18.17
C LEU A 103 -8.70 -12.19 19.65
N PRO A 104 -7.76 -12.40 20.60
CA PRO A 104 -8.00 -12.24 22.03
C PRO A 104 -8.64 -10.87 22.35
N ALA A 105 -9.68 -10.88 23.18
CA ALA A 105 -10.48 -9.67 23.47
C ALA A 105 -9.65 -8.54 24.08
N ASP A 106 -8.64 -8.88 24.87
CA ASP A 106 -7.74 -7.92 25.52
C ASP A 106 -6.78 -7.22 24.56
N LEU A 107 -6.64 -7.73 23.33
CA LEU A 107 -5.89 -7.05 22.27
C LEU A 107 -6.69 -5.93 21.60
N ARG A 108 -8.04 -5.95 21.71
CA ARG A 108 -8.89 -4.91 21.14
C ARG A 108 -9.00 -3.72 22.06
N LEU A 109 -8.88 -2.54 21.48
CA LEU A 109 -9.01 -1.27 22.17
C LEU A 109 -10.30 -0.54 21.76
N ASN A 110 -10.29 0.78 21.73
CA ASN A 110 -11.42 1.58 21.30
C ASN A 110 -11.70 1.40 19.81
N ARG A 111 -12.96 1.65 19.43
CA ARG A 111 -13.36 1.79 18.03
C ARG A 111 -12.75 3.03 17.42
N TRP A 112 -12.55 2.98 16.13
CA TRP A 112 -12.30 4.18 15.34
C TRP A 112 -13.63 4.87 15.05
N LEU A 113 -13.70 6.19 15.31
CA LEU A 113 -14.95 6.93 15.14
C LEU A 113 -15.32 7.09 13.65
N ASP A 114 -14.32 7.30 12.80
CA ASP A 114 -14.54 7.46 11.35
C ASP A 114 -14.84 6.13 10.64
N TRP A 115 -14.39 5.00 11.22
CA TRP A 115 -14.59 3.64 10.71
C TRP A 115 -15.18 2.72 11.79
N PRO A 116 -16.51 2.77 12.06
CA PRO A 116 -17.13 2.08 13.22
C PRO A 116 -17.01 0.56 13.23
N GLU A 117 -16.69 -0.06 12.08
CA GLU A 117 -16.44 -1.50 11.99
C GLU A 117 -15.01 -1.89 12.37
N GLU A 118 -14.17 -0.92 12.70
CA GLU A 118 -12.76 -1.07 12.97
C GLU A 118 -12.43 -0.76 14.43
N HIS A 119 -11.53 -1.56 15.01
CA HIS A 119 -11.02 -1.37 16.37
C HIS A 119 -9.51 -1.24 16.33
N PHE A 120 -8.97 -0.27 17.04
CA PHE A 120 -7.54 -0.24 17.32
C PHE A 120 -7.13 -1.44 18.17
N VAL A 121 -5.87 -1.83 18.05
CA VAL A 121 -5.34 -3.00 18.76
C VAL A 121 -4.08 -2.66 19.54
N ARG A 122 -3.71 -3.52 20.50
CA ARG A 122 -2.40 -3.48 21.15
C ARG A 122 -1.33 -3.95 20.21
N TYR A 123 -1.00 -3.14 19.18
CA TYR A 123 -0.11 -3.51 18.09
C TYR A 123 1.33 -3.82 18.53
N TRP A 124 1.70 -3.48 19.76
CA TRP A 124 2.98 -3.82 20.38
C TRP A 124 2.99 -5.16 21.10
N ASP A 125 1.83 -5.81 21.26
CA ASP A 125 1.74 -7.16 21.85
C ASP A 125 2.27 -8.20 20.86
N SER A 126 3.11 -9.13 21.33
CA SER A 126 3.68 -10.16 20.49
C SER A 126 2.64 -11.08 19.82
N ARG A 127 1.48 -11.27 20.47
CA ARG A 127 0.37 -12.06 19.94
C ARG A 127 -0.22 -11.42 18.69
N TRP A 128 -0.29 -10.07 18.60
CA TRP A 128 -0.71 -9.36 17.39
C TRP A 128 0.21 -9.68 16.20
N TRP A 129 1.51 -9.64 16.44
CA TRP A 129 2.48 -10.05 15.43
C TRP A 129 2.30 -11.50 15.00
N ASP A 130 2.21 -12.44 15.97
CA ASP A 130 2.20 -13.87 15.65
C ASP A 130 0.88 -14.35 15.03
N LEU A 131 -0.25 -13.81 15.48
CA LEU A 131 -1.58 -14.22 15.03
C LEU A 131 -2.01 -13.53 13.73
N VAL A 132 -1.55 -12.29 13.49
CA VAL A 132 -2.07 -11.47 12.39
C VAL A 132 -0.97 -11.00 11.43
N LEU A 133 0.00 -10.22 11.90
CA LEU A 133 0.89 -9.53 10.97
C LEU A 133 1.89 -10.44 10.28
N ARG A 134 2.53 -11.34 11.01
CA ARG A 134 3.46 -12.31 10.40
C ARG A 134 2.77 -13.21 9.36
N PRO A 135 1.57 -13.77 9.59
CA PRO A 135 0.79 -14.47 8.58
C PRO A 135 0.48 -13.62 7.34
N ARG A 136 0.03 -12.36 7.50
CA ARG A 136 -0.31 -11.45 6.40
C ARG A 136 0.91 -11.08 5.56
N VAL A 137 2.02 -10.68 6.18
CA VAL A 137 3.28 -10.41 5.47
C VAL A 137 3.78 -11.66 4.75
N GLY A 138 3.70 -12.83 5.42
CA GLY A 138 4.04 -14.12 4.81
C GLY A 138 3.16 -14.43 3.59
N GLN A 139 1.86 -14.12 3.64
CA GLN A 139 0.95 -14.29 2.52
C GLN A 139 1.29 -13.36 1.35
N ALA A 140 1.56 -12.09 1.62
CA ALA A 140 1.99 -11.14 0.58
C ALA A 140 3.27 -11.61 -0.13
N LEU A 141 4.23 -12.13 0.63
CA LEU A 141 5.46 -12.71 0.08
C LEU A 141 5.17 -13.95 -0.79
N ARG A 142 4.36 -14.90 -0.33
CA ARG A 142 3.99 -16.12 -1.06
C ARG A 142 3.19 -15.83 -2.31
N ALA A 143 2.24 -14.89 -2.23
CA ALA A 143 1.43 -14.47 -3.36
C ALA A 143 2.23 -13.66 -4.41
N GLY A 144 3.48 -13.29 -4.11
CA GLY A 144 4.35 -12.62 -5.07
C GLY A 144 4.11 -11.13 -5.20
N PHE A 145 3.46 -10.47 -4.24
CA PHE A 145 3.41 -9.01 -4.18
C PHE A 145 4.83 -8.43 -4.14
N ASP A 146 5.02 -7.25 -4.70
CA ASP A 146 6.33 -6.58 -4.69
C ASP A 146 6.64 -5.92 -3.34
N GLY A 147 5.61 -5.67 -2.54
CA GLY A 147 5.70 -5.09 -1.21
C GLY A 147 4.36 -5.04 -0.51
N VAL A 148 4.33 -4.30 0.58
CA VAL A 148 3.12 -4.06 1.38
C VAL A 148 2.85 -2.56 1.54
N TYR A 149 1.56 -2.22 1.57
CA TYR A 149 1.04 -0.91 1.93
C TYR A 149 0.35 -1.05 3.28
N LEU A 150 0.94 -0.45 4.31
CA LEU A 150 0.62 -0.70 5.71
C LEU A 150 -0.28 0.41 6.24
N ASP A 151 -1.54 0.09 6.44
CA ASP A 151 -2.50 1.05 6.97
C ASP A 151 -2.51 1.10 8.50
N THR A 152 -3.08 2.18 9.02
CA THR A 152 -3.27 2.51 10.43
C THR A 152 -2.01 2.67 11.28
N PRO A 153 -0.85 3.14 10.76
CA PRO A 153 0.21 3.61 11.65
C PRO A 153 -0.27 4.68 12.64
N LEU A 154 -1.24 5.50 12.25
CA LEU A 154 -1.83 6.57 13.07
C LEU A 154 -2.52 6.08 14.37
N ALA A 155 -2.65 4.77 14.57
CA ALA A 155 -3.28 4.21 15.78
C ALA A 155 -2.70 4.76 17.09
N TYR A 156 -1.43 5.15 17.13
CA TYR A 156 -0.83 5.76 18.33
C TYR A 156 -1.47 7.11 18.70
N GLU A 157 -2.08 7.80 17.73
CA GLU A 157 -2.79 9.07 17.96
C GLU A 157 -4.21 8.85 18.45
N GLU A 158 -4.87 7.79 17.97
CA GLU A 158 -6.30 7.52 18.13
C GLU A 158 -6.64 6.58 19.31
N ILE A 159 -5.70 5.78 19.79
CA ILE A 159 -5.92 4.90 20.94
C ILE A 159 -6.23 5.74 22.17
N HIS A 160 -7.34 5.44 22.87
CA HIS A 160 -7.69 6.06 24.12
C HIS A 160 -6.69 5.67 25.22
N LEU A 161 -6.00 6.66 25.79
CA LEU A 161 -4.92 6.41 26.77
C LEU A 161 -5.42 5.78 28.07
N ASP A 162 -6.69 5.97 28.46
CA ASP A 162 -7.33 5.29 29.60
C ASP A 162 -7.45 3.77 29.40
N ARG A 163 -7.43 3.30 28.14
CA ARG A 163 -7.40 1.87 27.80
C ARG A 163 -6.01 1.24 27.88
N VAL A 164 -4.98 2.05 28.02
CA VAL A 164 -3.56 1.62 27.98
C VAL A 164 -2.76 2.30 29.09
N PRO A 165 -3.10 2.05 30.37
CA PRO A 165 -2.41 2.68 31.50
C PRO A 165 -0.89 2.52 31.41
N GLY A 166 -0.15 3.61 31.65
CA GLY A 166 1.31 3.64 31.58
C GLY A 166 1.87 3.97 30.18
N GLU A 167 1.04 3.99 29.13
CA GLU A 167 1.46 4.46 27.81
C GLU A 167 1.20 5.97 27.64
N THR A 168 1.98 6.59 26.77
CA THR A 168 1.85 7.97 26.31
C THR A 168 1.80 7.98 24.78
N ARG A 169 1.39 9.09 24.17
CA ARG A 169 1.48 9.25 22.70
C ARG A 169 2.89 8.97 22.17
N ALA A 170 3.90 9.48 22.87
CA ALA A 170 5.30 9.28 22.48
C ALA A 170 5.75 7.80 22.62
N SER A 171 5.32 7.09 23.66
CA SER A 171 5.64 5.67 23.80
C SER A 171 4.92 4.83 22.74
N LEU A 172 3.65 5.12 22.47
CA LEU A 172 2.89 4.46 21.41
C LEU A 172 3.50 4.71 20.02
N ALA A 173 3.87 5.96 19.69
CA ALA A 173 4.56 6.26 18.43
C ALA A 173 5.87 5.46 18.26
N ARG A 174 6.67 5.36 19.33
CA ARG A 174 7.89 4.54 19.33
C ARG A 174 7.57 3.06 19.07
N ARG A 175 6.56 2.51 19.72
CA ARG A 175 6.11 1.12 19.50
C ARG A 175 5.61 0.87 18.09
N MET A 176 4.92 1.85 17.48
CA MET A 176 4.50 1.76 16.07
C MET A 176 5.71 1.73 15.14
N ASN A 177 6.68 2.60 15.38
CA ASN A 177 7.94 2.56 14.65
C ASN A 177 8.64 1.20 14.78
N GLU A 178 8.75 0.66 16.00
CA GLU A 178 9.36 -0.67 16.25
C GLU A 178 8.63 -1.78 15.46
N LEU A 179 7.29 -1.69 15.37
CA LEU A 179 6.50 -2.63 14.59
C LEU A 179 6.80 -2.53 13.10
N ILE A 180 6.85 -1.32 12.53
CA ILE A 180 7.16 -1.09 11.10
C ILE A 180 8.59 -1.59 10.79
N VAL A 181 9.55 -1.31 11.66
CA VAL A 181 10.93 -1.82 11.55
C VAL A 181 10.96 -3.35 11.61
N ARG A 182 10.16 -3.97 12.50
CA ARG A 182 10.04 -5.44 12.60
C ARG A 182 9.46 -6.04 11.31
N ILE A 183 8.40 -5.45 10.76
CA ILE A 183 7.80 -5.87 9.48
C ILE A 183 8.87 -5.83 8.37
N SER A 184 9.58 -4.70 8.26
CA SER A 184 10.63 -4.50 7.26
C SER A 184 11.73 -5.56 7.37
N ARG A 185 12.27 -5.76 8.56
CA ARG A 185 13.32 -6.76 8.80
C ARG A 185 12.88 -8.17 8.46
N TYR A 186 11.66 -8.53 8.87
CA TYR A 186 11.10 -9.85 8.56
C TYR A 186 10.93 -10.06 7.06
N ALA A 187 10.30 -9.12 6.37
CA ALA A 187 10.03 -9.24 4.94
C ALA A 187 11.31 -9.21 4.10
N LYS A 188 12.22 -8.27 4.38
CA LYS A 188 13.47 -8.11 3.64
C LYS A 188 14.48 -9.24 3.91
N LYS A 189 14.38 -9.93 5.06
CA LYS A 189 15.14 -11.16 5.29
C LYS A 189 14.75 -12.30 4.33
N VAL A 190 13.45 -12.37 3.96
CA VAL A 190 12.93 -13.37 3.01
C VAL A 190 13.17 -12.92 1.56
N ARG A 191 12.93 -11.66 1.26
CA ARG A 191 13.11 -11.06 -0.07
C ARG A 191 13.69 -9.64 0.07
N PRO A 192 15.01 -9.45 -0.14
CA PRO A 192 15.70 -8.17 0.11
C PRO A 192 15.06 -6.95 -0.58
N GLY A 193 14.53 -7.12 -1.79
CA GLY A 193 13.86 -6.05 -2.54
C GLY A 193 12.36 -5.86 -2.20
N PHE A 194 11.86 -6.44 -1.12
CA PHE A 194 10.45 -6.29 -0.73
C PHE A 194 10.16 -4.89 -0.20
N LEU A 195 9.17 -4.21 -0.80
CA LEU A 195 8.87 -2.81 -0.51
C LEU A 195 8.00 -2.66 0.73
N ILE A 196 8.30 -1.67 1.56
CA ILE A 196 7.56 -1.32 2.77
C ILE A 196 7.07 0.12 2.64
N VAL A 197 5.77 0.30 2.57
CA VAL A 197 5.12 1.60 2.36
C VAL A 197 4.04 1.80 3.44
N PRO A 198 4.37 2.42 4.59
CA PRO A 198 3.35 2.81 5.58
C PRO A 198 2.46 3.92 5.03
N GLN A 199 1.22 3.99 5.54
CA GLN A 199 0.25 5.02 5.20
C GLN A 199 0.14 6.05 6.34
N ASN A 200 0.17 7.33 6.00
CA ASN A 200 0.04 8.46 6.93
C ASN A 200 1.13 8.50 8.03
N SER A 201 0.94 9.32 9.07
CA SER A 201 1.90 9.50 10.17
C SER A 201 3.34 9.76 9.72
N PRO A 202 3.57 10.73 8.81
CA PRO A 202 4.88 10.96 8.21
C PRO A 202 5.92 11.53 9.20
N GLU A 203 5.49 12.03 10.37
CA GLU A 203 6.35 12.47 11.47
C GLU A 203 7.05 11.29 12.16
N LEU A 204 6.60 10.03 11.98
CA LEU A 204 7.34 8.84 12.41
C LEU A 204 8.75 8.79 11.79
N ARG A 205 9.01 9.56 10.70
CA ARG A 205 10.36 9.73 10.16
C ARG A 205 11.39 10.25 11.17
N LEU A 206 10.93 10.86 12.27
CA LEU A 206 11.78 11.34 13.35
C LEU A 206 12.18 10.24 14.34
N GLN A 207 11.54 9.07 14.25
CA GLN A 207 11.89 7.91 15.07
C GLN A 207 13.13 7.18 14.51
N PRO A 208 14.01 6.68 15.39
CA PRO A 208 15.21 5.96 14.96
C PRO A 208 14.88 4.73 14.10
N GLY A 209 15.56 4.57 12.98
CA GLY A 209 15.45 3.41 12.10
C GLY A 209 14.20 3.40 11.20
N TYR A 210 13.29 4.36 11.33
CA TYR A 210 12.09 4.43 10.49
C TYR A 210 12.44 4.63 9.02
N VAL A 211 13.26 5.64 8.73
CA VAL A 211 13.64 6.01 7.36
C VAL A 211 14.33 4.84 6.66
N GLU A 212 15.21 4.13 7.36
CA GLU A 212 15.93 2.96 6.82
C GLU A 212 14.98 1.77 6.57
N ALA A 213 13.93 1.65 7.36
CA ALA A 213 12.98 0.55 7.27
C ALA A 213 12.06 0.65 6.05
N ILE A 214 11.67 1.86 5.65
CA ILE A 214 10.65 2.10 4.61
C ILE A 214 11.27 2.38 3.24
N ASP A 215 10.51 2.13 2.19
CA ASP A 215 10.88 2.42 0.79
C ASP A 215 10.04 3.58 0.22
N GLY A 216 8.93 3.87 0.83
CA GLY A 216 8.04 4.98 0.51
C GLY A 216 7.03 5.23 1.62
N ILE A 217 6.18 6.22 1.42
CA ILE A 217 5.06 6.54 2.28
C ILE A 217 3.81 6.79 1.43
N GLY A 218 2.67 6.28 1.87
CA GLY A 218 1.35 6.64 1.39
C GLY A 218 0.82 7.83 2.20
N MET A 219 0.20 8.79 1.53
CA MET A 219 -0.43 9.94 2.18
C MET A 219 -1.83 10.11 1.66
N GLU A 220 -2.80 10.10 2.55
CA GLU A 220 -4.18 10.45 2.20
C GLU A 220 -4.49 11.89 2.59
N GLU A 221 -5.45 12.48 1.88
CA GLU A 221 -5.96 13.83 2.15
C GLU A 221 -4.89 14.92 2.20
N LEU A 222 -3.85 14.77 1.40
CA LEU A 222 -2.74 15.71 1.41
C LEU A 222 -3.16 17.09 0.88
N PHE A 223 -4.11 17.12 -0.06
CA PHE A 223 -4.60 18.35 -0.69
C PHE A 223 -6.13 18.46 -0.68
N PHE A 224 -6.86 17.34 -0.66
CA PHE A 224 -8.32 17.32 -0.61
C PHE A 224 -8.78 16.21 0.35
N ARG A 225 -9.61 16.61 1.32
CA ARG A 225 -10.16 15.73 2.34
C ARG A 225 -11.24 14.80 1.77
N ALA A 226 -11.59 13.75 2.50
CA ALA A 226 -12.65 12.80 2.19
C ALA A 226 -14.01 13.46 1.86
N THR A 227 -14.21 14.69 2.30
CA THR A 227 -15.39 15.53 2.02
C THR A 227 -15.33 16.27 0.68
N GLY A 228 -14.27 16.10 -0.14
CA GLY A 228 -14.04 16.88 -1.36
C GLY A 228 -13.69 18.36 -1.12
N ARG A 229 -13.25 18.70 0.09
CA ARG A 229 -12.83 20.06 0.47
C ARG A 229 -11.31 20.18 0.40
N PRO A 230 -10.75 21.33 0.02
CA PRO A 230 -9.32 21.55 0.14
C PRO A 230 -8.83 21.27 1.57
N CYS A 231 -7.65 20.66 1.68
CA CYS A 231 -6.96 20.50 2.95
C CYS A 231 -6.16 21.79 3.23
N ASP A 232 -6.73 22.64 4.09
CA ASP A 232 -6.23 24.00 4.37
C ASP A 232 -5.94 24.24 5.88
N THR A 233 -5.96 23.17 6.68
CA THR A 233 -5.64 23.19 8.10
C THR A 233 -4.13 23.09 8.34
N GLY A 234 -3.66 23.43 9.55
CA GLY A 234 -2.24 23.39 9.91
C GLY A 234 -1.60 22.02 9.71
N TRP A 235 -2.30 20.94 10.08
CA TRP A 235 -1.80 19.59 9.95
C TRP A 235 -1.57 19.16 8.48
N CYS A 236 -2.34 19.70 7.51
CA CYS A 236 -2.10 19.42 6.08
C CYS A 236 -0.73 19.94 5.64
N ALA A 237 -0.35 21.13 6.08
CA ALA A 237 0.95 21.72 5.77
C ALA A 237 2.09 20.95 6.46
N GLU A 238 1.89 20.50 7.69
CA GLU A 238 2.84 19.69 8.44
C GLU A 238 3.05 18.34 7.79
N ASN A 239 1.96 17.64 7.44
CA ASN A 239 2.01 16.35 6.72
C ASN A 239 2.74 16.47 5.38
N LEU A 240 2.45 17.54 4.61
CA LEU A 240 3.16 17.81 3.36
C LEU A 240 4.66 18.04 3.60
N ALA A 241 5.00 18.83 4.62
CA ALA A 241 6.40 19.10 4.96
C ALA A 241 7.16 17.84 5.34
N HIS A 242 6.56 16.95 6.16
CA HIS A 242 7.13 15.66 6.53
C HIS A 242 7.25 14.72 5.32
N ALA A 243 6.22 14.61 4.48
CA ALA A 243 6.24 13.77 3.28
C ALA A 243 7.33 14.24 2.29
N LEU A 244 7.46 15.55 2.08
CA LEU A 244 8.53 16.11 1.25
C LEU A 244 9.93 15.93 1.86
N ALA A 245 10.05 15.90 3.19
CA ALA A 245 11.30 15.56 3.85
C ALA A 245 11.69 14.09 3.58
N LEU A 246 10.76 13.14 3.66
CA LEU A 246 10.98 11.76 3.26
C LEU A 246 11.38 11.64 1.79
N ARG A 247 10.73 12.39 0.90
CA ARG A 247 11.10 12.43 -0.51
C ARG A 247 12.55 12.90 -0.72
N ARG A 248 13.00 13.94 0.00
CA ARG A 248 14.41 14.40 -0.04
C ARG A 248 15.40 13.34 0.45
N LEU A 249 14.95 12.43 1.33
CA LEU A 249 15.72 11.27 1.81
C LEU A 249 15.64 10.05 0.85
N GLY A 250 15.13 10.25 -0.37
CA GLY A 250 15.04 9.21 -1.39
C GLY A 250 13.88 8.22 -1.19
N LYS A 251 12.85 8.58 -0.40
CA LYS A 251 11.65 7.75 -0.25
C LYS A 251 10.57 8.17 -1.23
N ALA A 252 9.84 7.18 -1.77
CA ALA A 252 8.68 7.48 -2.61
C ALA A 252 7.55 8.10 -1.79
N VAL A 253 6.78 9.01 -2.40
CA VAL A 253 5.54 9.56 -1.82
C VAL A 253 4.39 9.25 -2.76
N LEU A 254 3.43 8.48 -2.28
CA LEU A 254 2.21 8.09 -2.96
C LEU A 254 1.04 8.85 -2.33
N ALA A 255 0.53 9.89 -2.99
CA ALA A 255 -0.53 10.73 -2.43
C ALA A 255 -1.90 10.37 -3.01
N THR A 256 -2.87 10.10 -2.16
CA THR A 256 -4.28 9.88 -2.51
C THR A 256 -5.11 11.03 -1.96
N ASP A 257 -5.89 11.66 -2.83
CA ASP A 257 -6.85 12.69 -2.45
C ASP A 257 -8.26 12.33 -2.91
N TYR A 258 -9.25 12.78 -2.16
CA TYR A 258 -10.65 12.45 -2.38
C TYR A 258 -11.38 13.61 -3.01
N ALA A 259 -11.59 13.55 -4.32
CA ALA A 259 -12.31 14.56 -5.07
C ALA A 259 -12.99 13.96 -6.31
N THR A 260 -14.18 14.47 -6.61
CA THR A 260 -14.98 14.05 -7.77
C THR A 260 -15.27 15.19 -8.74
N ARG A 261 -15.19 16.45 -8.28
CA ARG A 261 -15.38 17.61 -9.15
C ARG A 261 -14.16 17.77 -10.07
N PRO A 262 -14.34 17.93 -11.40
CA PRO A 262 -13.21 18.03 -12.34
C PRO A 262 -12.16 19.07 -11.98
N ALA A 263 -12.59 20.23 -11.47
CA ALA A 263 -11.67 21.31 -11.04
C ALA A 263 -10.80 20.88 -9.86
N ASP A 264 -11.35 20.17 -8.87
CA ASP A 264 -10.61 19.68 -7.71
C ASP A 264 -9.63 18.57 -8.11
N VAL A 265 -10.07 17.65 -8.97
CA VAL A 265 -9.21 16.60 -9.54
C VAL A 265 -8.01 17.24 -10.26
N ALA A 266 -8.27 18.24 -11.13
CA ALA A 266 -7.22 18.95 -11.84
C ALA A 266 -6.26 19.68 -10.88
N ALA A 267 -6.79 20.31 -9.82
CA ALA A 267 -6.01 21.00 -8.81
C ALA A 267 -5.12 20.05 -8.02
N ALA A 268 -5.64 18.90 -7.56
CA ALA A 268 -4.84 17.87 -6.88
C ALA A 268 -3.72 17.35 -7.78
N CYS A 269 -4.05 16.98 -9.03
CA CYS A 269 -3.08 16.50 -10.00
C CYS A 269 -1.98 17.55 -10.31
N ALA A 270 -2.33 18.83 -10.36
CA ALA A 270 -1.34 19.90 -10.54
C ALA A 270 -0.39 20.01 -9.32
N ARG A 271 -0.90 19.83 -8.10
CA ARG A 271 -0.08 19.83 -6.88
C ARG A 271 0.86 18.62 -6.82
N TYR A 272 0.41 17.42 -7.22
CA TYR A 272 1.30 16.25 -7.33
C TYR A 272 2.47 16.50 -8.27
N ARG A 273 2.19 17.04 -9.46
CA ARG A 273 3.25 17.39 -10.43
C ARG A 273 4.21 18.42 -9.88
N ARG A 274 3.69 19.49 -9.24
CA ARG A 274 4.52 20.56 -8.64
C ARG A 274 5.48 20.00 -7.60
N HIS A 275 5.05 19.06 -6.78
CA HIS A 275 5.88 18.45 -5.74
C HIS A 275 6.66 17.23 -6.22
N GLY A 276 6.45 16.76 -7.47
CA GLY A 276 7.13 15.59 -8.05
C GLY A 276 6.83 14.29 -7.29
N ILE A 277 5.58 14.13 -6.80
CA ILE A 277 5.10 12.95 -6.09
C ILE A 277 4.11 12.17 -6.96
N ALA A 278 3.96 10.88 -6.69
CA ALA A 278 2.93 10.08 -7.36
C ALA A 278 1.56 10.45 -6.81
N GLY A 279 0.56 10.54 -7.69
CA GLY A 279 -0.78 10.95 -7.31
C GLY A 279 -1.89 10.05 -7.79
N ASN A 280 -2.91 9.90 -6.96
CA ASN A 280 -4.16 9.22 -7.21
C ASN A 280 -5.32 10.06 -6.68
N VAL A 281 -6.26 10.48 -7.54
CA VAL A 281 -7.48 11.16 -7.09
C VAL A 281 -8.64 10.21 -7.29
N THR A 282 -9.37 9.91 -6.22
CA THR A 282 -10.37 8.86 -6.20
C THR A 282 -11.53 9.18 -5.27
N VAL A 283 -12.32 8.17 -4.92
CA VAL A 283 -13.41 8.23 -3.92
C VAL A 283 -13.00 7.50 -2.64
N VAL A 284 -13.62 7.88 -1.52
CA VAL A 284 -13.31 7.32 -0.19
C VAL A 284 -13.50 5.81 -0.11
N GLU A 285 -14.45 5.28 -0.88
CA GLU A 285 -14.76 3.85 -0.91
C GLU A 285 -13.61 3.00 -1.47
N LEU A 286 -12.67 3.58 -2.21
CA LEU A 286 -11.55 2.87 -2.85
C LEU A 286 -12.01 1.62 -3.63
N ASP A 287 -13.15 1.72 -4.31
CA ASP A 287 -13.88 0.61 -4.93
C ASP A 287 -13.68 0.52 -6.46
N ARG A 288 -12.86 1.40 -7.03
CA ARG A 288 -12.68 1.51 -8.49
C ARG A 288 -11.31 2.03 -8.87
N VAL A 289 -10.90 1.68 -10.09
CA VAL A 289 -9.73 2.31 -10.72
C VAL A 289 -10.06 3.77 -11.04
N SER A 290 -9.24 4.69 -10.54
CA SER A 290 -9.34 6.12 -10.83
C SER A 290 -8.72 6.46 -12.19
N PRO A 291 -9.12 7.57 -12.84
CA PRO A 291 -8.42 8.10 -14.01
C PRO A 291 -6.98 8.51 -13.68
N LEU A 292 -6.11 8.49 -14.68
CA LEU A 292 -4.76 9.07 -14.54
C LEU A 292 -4.84 10.58 -14.32
N CYS A 293 -3.94 11.11 -13.51
CA CYS A 293 -3.61 12.53 -13.48
C CYS A 293 -2.89 12.94 -14.78
N THR A 294 -3.63 13.03 -15.88
CA THR A 294 -3.07 13.55 -17.14
C THR A 294 -2.76 15.03 -17.02
N ALA A 295 -1.76 15.52 -17.78
CA ALA A 295 -1.60 16.95 -17.98
C ALA A 295 -2.93 17.50 -18.52
N ALA A 296 -3.43 18.60 -17.96
CA ALA A 296 -4.51 19.32 -18.61
C ALA A 296 -4.08 19.56 -20.07
N LYS A 297 -4.93 19.16 -21.03
CA LYS A 297 -4.70 19.59 -22.42
C LYS A 297 -4.71 21.11 -22.37
N GLU A 298 -3.57 21.71 -22.63
CA GLU A 298 -3.49 23.16 -22.84
C GLU A 298 -4.36 23.45 -24.06
N GLY A 299 -5.43 24.19 -23.88
CA GLY A 299 -6.21 24.82 -24.92
C GLY A 299 -7.33 23.97 -25.56
N ALA A 300 -8.53 24.20 -25.14
CA ALA A 300 -9.71 24.25 -25.98
C ALA A 300 -10.40 25.60 -25.75
#